data_ab23f773cebbcb715fd089e175204663
#
_entry.id   ab23f773cebbcb715fd089e175204663
#
_cell.length_a   1.000
_cell.length_b   1.000
_cell.length_c   1.000
_cell.angle_alpha   90.00
_cell.angle_beta   90.00
_cell.angle_gamma   90.00
#
_symmetry.space_group_name_H-M   'P 1'
#
loop_
_entity.id
_entity.type
_entity.pdbx_description
1 polymer ?
#
loop_
_entity_poly.entity_id
_entity_poly.type
_entity_poly.pdbx_seq_one_letter_code
_entity_poly.pdbx_strand_id
1 'polypeptide(L)'
;MRDPGGIHAAPSPAQPPAGTGRKVGDVILDVKNISLAFGGVKALTDISFDVREHEIRAIIGPNGAGKSSMLNCINGVYQPQQGTITFRGKTFAHMKSRQVAEMGIARTFQNLALFKGMSVLDNIMTGRNLRIRSNIFLQALRIGPAEKEEIQHREYVERIIDFLEIQAYRKTPVGQLPYGLQKRVDLARALAMEPQVLLLDEPMAGMNLEEKQDMCRFVLDVNDEFGTTVVLIEHDMGVVMDISDRVVVLDYGKKIGDGSPEEVRANPEVINAYLGTQH
;
A
#
# COMPACT_ATOMS: atom_id res chain seq x y z
N MET A 1 50.49 35.70 2.92
CA MET A 1 49.10 36.03 2.55
C MET A 1 48.34 34.70 2.42
N ARG A 2 47.52 34.35 3.40
CA ARG A 2 46.73 33.13 3.41
C ARG A 2 45.27 33.55 3.15
N ASP A 3 44.69 32.94 2.12
CA ASP A 3 43.30 33.14 1.75
C ASP A 3 42.42 32.33 2.68
N PRO A 4 41.38 32.88 3.34
CA PRO A 4 40.50 32.16 4.21
C PRO A 4 39.19 31.83 3.51
N GLY A 5 38.87 30.53 3.50
CA GLY A 5 37.48 30.08 3.72
C GLY A 5 36.53 30.10 2.53
N GLY A 6 36.59 29.03 1.73
CA GLY A 6 35.44 28.65 0.90
C GLY A 6 34.31 28.16 1.77
N ILE A 7 33.22 28.94 1.84
CA ILE A 7 31.96 28.57 2.44
C ILE A 7 31.30 27.56 1.48
N HIS A 8 31.25 26.29 1.86
CA HIS A 8 30.43 25.31 1.17
C HIS A 8 28.96 25.71 1.35
N ALA A 9 28.36 26.20 0.26
CA ALA A 9 26.92 26.40 0.18
C ALA A 9 26.22 25.05 0.41
N ALA A 10 25.26 25.02 1.33
CA ALA A 10 24.39 23.88 1.53
C ALA A 10 23.66 23.53 0.23
N PRO A 11 23.45 22.24 -0.06
CA PRO A 11 22.71 21.85 -1.25
C PRO A 11 21.32 22.46 -1.20
N SER A 12 20.94 23.11 -2.28
CA SER A 12 19.61 23.67 -2.51
C SER A 12 18.56 22.58 -2.32
N PRO A 13 17.40 22.83 -1.67
CA PRO A 13 16.35 21.85 -1.58
C PRO A 13 15.95 21.42 -3.01
N ALA A 14 15.87 20.11 -3.21
CA ALA A 14 15.44 19.52 -4.47
C ALA A 14 14.10 20.14 -4.87
N GLN A 15 14.00 20.62 -6.10
CA GLN A 15 12.73 21.07 -6.66
C GLN A 15 11.75 19.91 -6.63
N PRO A 16 10.45 20.16 -6.23
CA PRO A 16 9.44 19.12 -6.28
C PRO A 16 9.32 18.61 -7.72
N PRO A 17 9.15 17.29 -7.94
CA PRO A 17 8.92 16.77 -9.26
C PRO A 17 7.69 17.44 -9.86
N ALA A 18 7.85 18.05 -11.01
CA ALA A 18 6.76 18.54 -11.84
C ALA A 18 5.78 17.39 -12.04
N GLY A 19 4.48 17.65 -11.85
CA GLY A 19 3.40 16.69 -11.77
C GLY A 19 3.65 15.46 -12.63
N THR A 20 3.68 14.30 -11.98
CA THR A 20 3.98 13.02 -12.60
C THR A 20 3.03 12.85 -13.77
N GLY A 21 3.54 12.89 -15.01
CA GLY A 21 2.75 12.75 -16.24
C GLY A 21 2.16 11.34 -16.41
N ARG A 22 1.74 10.71 -15.31
CA ARG A 22 1.09 9.40 -15.27
C ARG A 22 -0.26 9.49 -15.95
N LYS A 23 -0.52 8.58 -16.87
CA LYS A 23 -1.85 8.42 -17.44
C LYS A 23 -2.71 7.63 -16.46
N VAL A 24 -3.42 8.34 -15.61
CA VAL A 24 -4.48 7.77 -14.78
C VAL A 24 -5.59 7.27 -15.68
N GLY A 25 -5.98 5.98 -15.51
CA GLY A 25 -6.98 5.32 -16.35
C GLY A 25 -8.40 5.45 -15.81
N ASP A 26 -9.24 4.46 -16.17
CA ASP A 26 -10.63 4.37 -15.72
C ASP A 26 -10.74 3.97 -14.23
N VAL A 27 -11.96 4.08 -13.67
CA VAL A 27 -12.23 3.67 -12.30
C VAL A 27 -12.06 2.15 -12.17
N ILE A 28 -11.07 1.74 -11.35
CA ILE A 28 -10.81 0.32 -11.05
C ILE A 28 -11.51 -0.13 -9.77
N LEU A 29 -11.60 0.77 -8.76
CA LEU A 29 -12.26 0.52 -7.49
C LEU A 29 -13.24 1.65 -7.18
N ASP A 30 -14.51 1.31 -6.96
CA ASP A 30 -15.56 2.27 -6.65
C ASP A 30 -16.22 1.90 -5.31
N VAL A 31 -16.14 2.80 -4.36
CA VAL A 31 -16.66 2.67 -3.00
C VAL A 31 -17.88 3.55 -2.87
N LYS A 32 -19.07 2.99 -2.60
CA LYS A 32 -20.34 3.72 -2.54
C LYS A 32 -21.07 3.53 -1.23
N ASN A 33 -21.35 4.65 -0.55
CA ASN A 33 -22.23 4.76 0.62
C ASN A 33 -21.87 3.79 1.76
N ILE A 34 -20.57 3.52 1.97
CA ILE A 34 -20.10 2.56 2.98
C ILE A 34 -20.38 3.09 4.37
N SER A 35 -21.15 2.31 5.14
CA SER A 35 -21.39 2.53 6.56
C SER A 35 -21.04 1.28 7.36
N LEU A 36 -20.26 1.48 8.44
CA LEU A 36 -19.77 0.41 9.31
C LEU A 36 -19.90 0.82 10.77
N ALA A 37 -20.49 -0.05 11.60
CA ALA A 37 -20.60 0.16 13.03
C ALA A 37 -20.21 -1.09 13.82
N PHE A 38 -19.62 -0.91 15.00
CA PHE A 38 -19.27 -1.95 15.96
C PHE A 38 -19.95 -1.68 17.31
N GLY A 39 -20.80 -2.58 17.77
CA GLY A 39 -21.45 -2.43 19.08
C GLY A 39 -22.14 -1.07 19.31
N GLY A 40 -22.71 -0.48 18.25
CA GLY A 40 -23.36 0.84 18.31
C GLY A 40 -22.44 2.04 18.01
N VAL A 41 -21.13 1.85 17.97
CA VAL A 41 -20.18 2.90 17.57
C VAL A 41 -20.03 2.93 16.06
N LYS A 42 -20.36 4.06 15.42
CA LYS A 42 -20.21 4.26 13.98
C LYS A 42 -18.73 4.50 13.64
N ALA A 43 -18.11 3.54 12.97
CA ALA A 43 -16.73 3.65 12.50
C ALA A 43 -16.62 4.33 11.12
N LEU A 44 -17.63 4.10 10.25
CA LEU A 44 -17.76 4.73 8.94
C LEU A 44 -19.22 5.12 8.72
N THR A 45 -19.46 6.26 8.09
CA THR A 45 -20.79 6.79 7.83
C THR A 45 -20.85 7.36 6.42
N ASP A 46 -21.57 6.66 5.54
CA ASP A 46 -21.89 7.11 4.18
C ASP A 46 -20.68 7.56 3.35
N ILE A 47 -19.61 6.78 3.35
CA ILE A 47 -18.38 7.11 2.64
C ILE A 47 -18.44 6.63 1.20
N SER A 48 -18.17 7.55 0.27
CA SER A 48 -18.08 7.27 -1.16
C SER A 48 -16.84 7.93 -1.76
N PHE A 49 -16.06 7.17 -2.52
CA PHE A 49 -14.92 7.64 -3.33
C PHE A 49 -14.56 6.58 -4.38
N ASP A 50 -13.79 7.00 -5.38
CA ASP A 50 -13.27 6.12 -6.42
C ASP A 50 -11.73 6.05 -6.38
N VAL A 51 -11.18 4.99 -6.96
CA VAL A 51 -9.75 4.84 -7.27
C VAL A 51 -9.64 4.47 -8.75
N ARG A 52 -8.71 5.09 -9.46
CA ARG A 52 -8.49 4.87 -10.89
C ARG A 52 -7.29 3.98 -11.15
N GLU A 53 -7.26 3.35 -12.32
CA GLU A 53 -6.10 2.56 -12.75
C GLU A 53 -4.83 3.42 -12.78
N HIS A 54 -3.73 2.89 -12.30
CA HIS A 54 -2.42 3.55 -12.21
C HIS A 54 -2.38 4.80 -11.31
N GLU A 55 -3.39 5.01 -10.46
CA GLU A 55 -3.43 6.09 -9.48
C GLU A 55 -2.71 5.68 -8.18
N ILE A 56 -2.05 6.63 -7.53
CA ILE A 56 -1.68 6.54 -6.11
C ILE A 56 -2.70 7.37 -5.35
N ARG A 57 -3.62 6.70 -4.68
CA ARG A 57 -4.72 7.27 -3.92
C ARG A 57 -4.42 7.22 -2.43
N ALA A 58 -4.25 8.37 -1.76
CA ALA A 58 -4.09 8.39 -0.32
C ALA A 58 -5.44 8.47 0.42
N ILE A 59 -5.49 7.85 1.60
CA ILE A 59 -6.56 8.01 2.59
C ILE A 59 -5.92 8.53 3.86
N ILE A 60 -6.23 9.76 4.24
CA ILE A 60 -5.66 10.42 5.41
C ILE A 60 -6.73 10.81 6.43
N GLY A 61 -6.31 11.30 7.58
CA GLY A 61 -7.19 11.76 8.65
C GLY A 61 -6.58 11.53 10.03
N PRO A 62 -7.14 12.14 11.08
CA PRO A 62 -6.69 11.93 12.46
C PRO A 62 -6.77 10.46 12.91
N ASN A 63 -6.16 10.15 14.06
CA ASN A 63 -6.31 8.84 14.68
C ASN A 63 -7.79 8.60 15.05
N GLY A 64 -8.27 7.40 14.73
CA GLY A 64 -9.69 7.07 14.93
C GLY A 64 -10.63 7.57 13.82
N ALA A 65 -10.14 8.22 12.76
CA ALA A 65 -10.98 8.71 11.66
C ALA A 65 -11.65 7.62 10.80
N GLY A 66 -11.26 6.34 10.96
CA GLY A 66 -11.85 5.22 10.22
C GLY A 66 -11.02 4.70 9.05
N LYS A 67 -9.79 5.22 8.85
CA LYS A 67 -8.91 4.85 7.72
C LYS A 67 -8.69 3.33 7.60
N SER A 68 -8.17 2.67 8.64
CA SER A 68 -7.93 1.23 8.64
C SER A 68 -9.24 0.42 8.56
N SER A 69 -10.36 0.96 9.08
CA SER A 69 -11.68 0.35 8.91
C SER A 69 -12.12 0.36 7.46
N MET A 70 -11.84 1.43 6.72
CA MET A 70 -12.11 1.52 5.28
C MET A 70 -11.26 0.51 4.50
N LEU A 71 -9.94 0.41 4.77
CA LEU A 71 -9.10 -0.62 4.14
C LEU A 71 -9.60 -2.03 4.47
N ASN A 72 -10.04 -2.27 5.71
CA ASN A 72 -10.61 -3.55 6.11
C ASN A 72 -11.91 -3.88 5.35
N CYS A 73 -12.74 -2.89 5.02
CA CYS A 73 -13.90 -3.10 4.14
C CYS A 73 -13.46 -3.45 2.71
N ILE A 74 -12.52 -2.71 2.13
CA ILE A 74 -12.01 -2.96 0.76
C ILE A 74 -11.38 -4.36 0.69
N ASN A 75 -10.62 -4.76 1.70
CA ASN A 75 -9.95 -6.07 1.74
C ASN A 75 -10.86 -7.22 2.19
N GLY A 76 -12.16 -6.98 2.44
CA GLY A 76 -13.12 -8.02 2.83
C GLY A 76 -12.92 -8.59 4.25
N VAL A 77 -12.15 -7.92 5.11
CA VAL A 77 -12.00 -8.27 6.55
C VAL A 77 -13.23 -7.83 7.31
N TYR A 78 -13.72 -6.62 7.05
CA TYR A 78 -14.99 -6.13 7.60
C TYR A 78 -16.06 -6.09 6.51
N GLN A 79 -17.27 -6.42 6.91
CA GLN A 79 -18.43 -6.36 6.04
C GLN A 79 -19.27 -5.16 6.45
N PRO A 80 -19.37 -4.11 5.62
CA PRO A 80 -20.18 -2.94 5.93
C PRO A 80 -21.65 -3.30 5.98
N GLN A 81 -22.40 -2.64 6.86
CA GLN A 81 -23.84 -2.84 6.96
C GLN A 81 -24.61 -2.18 5.81
N GLN A 82 -24.01 -1.14 5.20
CA GLN A 82 -24.59 -0.44 4.06
C GLN A 82 -23.50 -0.11 3.04
N GLY A 83 -23.94 0.07 1.80
CA GLY A 83 -23.10 0.42 0.69
C GLY A 83 -22.53 -0.77 -0.08
N THR A 84 -21.75 -0.47 -1.09
CA THR A 84 -21.17 -1.46 -2.00
C THR A 84 -19.76 -1.08 -2.39
N ILE A 85 -18.95 -2.08 -2.71
CA ILE A 85 -17.63 -1.92 -3.28
C ILE A 85 -17.64 -2.61 -4.64
N THR A 86 -17.23 -1.90 -5.67
CA THR A 86 -17.14 -2.43 -7.04
C THR A 86 -15.68 -2.44 -7.46
N PHE A 87 -15.18 -3.59 -7.88
CA PHE A 87 -13.84 -3.75 -8.42
C PHE A 87 -13.93 -4.29 -9.86
N ARG A 88 -13.39 -3.54 -10.83
CA ARG A 88 -13.47 -3.88 -12.26
C ARG A 88 -14.89 -4.26 -12.71
N GLY A 89 -15.87 -3.46 -12.32
CA GLY A 89 -17.28 -3.68 -12.66
C GLY A 89 -17.97 -4.82 -11.92
N LYS A 90 -17.27 -5.56 -11.05
CA LYS A 90 -17.86 -6.57 -10.16
C LYS A 90 -18.16 -5.97 -8.80
N THR A 91 -19.43 -5.85 -8.47
CA THR A 91 -19.89 -5.31 -7.18
C THR A 91 -19.96 -6.41 -6.14
N PHE A 92 -19.45 -6.11 -4.96
CA PHE A 92 -19.55 -7.00 -3.80
C PHE A 92 -19.88 -6.24 -2.51
N ALA A 93 -20.82 -6.75 -1.74
CA ALA A 93 -21.10 -6.26 -0.39
C ALA A 93 -20.47 -7.16 0.69
N HIS A 94 -20.35 -8.46 0.38
CA HIS A 94 -19.87 -9.49 1.31
C HIS A 94 -18.91 -10.44 0.61
N MET A 95 -17.62 -10.10 0.57
CA MET A 95 -16.55 -11.00 0.11
C MET A 95 -15.58 -11.31 1.23
N LYS A 96 -15.10 -12.54 1.26
CA LYS A 96 -14.00 -12.92 2.16
C LYS A 96 -12.66 -12.41 1.59
N SER A 97 -11.72 -12.05 2.47
CA SER A 97 -10.41 -11.51 2.08
C SER A 97 -9.67 -12.38 1.04
N ARG A 98 -9.81 -13.70 1.11
CA ARG A 98 -9.24 -14.60 0.09
C ARG A 98 -9.79 -14.34 -1.32
N GLN A 99 -11.10 -14.15 -1.44
CA GLN A 99 -11.75 -13.87 -2.73
C GLN A 99 -11.32 -12.51 -3.28
N VAL A 100 -11.18 -11.51 -2.40
CA VAL A 100 -10.66 -10.18 -2.75
C VAL A 100 -9.23 -10.29 -3.26
N ALA A 101 -8.39 -11.08 -2.58
CA ALA A 101 -7.01 -11.34 -3.00
C ALA A 101 -6.93 -12.07 -4.35
N GLU A 102 -7.80 -13.07 -4.58
CA GLU A 102 -7.91 -13.80 -5.86
C GLU A 102 -8.34 -12.88 -7.02
N MET A 103 -9.08 -11.80 -6.73
CA MET A 103 -9.46 -10.78 -7.72
C MET A 103 -8.30 -9.85 -8.09
N GLY A 104 -7.22 -9.81 -7.32
CA GLY A 104 -6.05 -8.97 -7.59
C GLY A 104 -5.90 -7.76 -6.68
N ILE A 105 -6.51 -7.77 -5.50
CA ILE A 105 -6.29 -6.75 -4.45
C ILE A 105 -5.40 -7.36 -3.38
N ALA A 106 -4.17 -6.88 -3.25
CA ALA A 106 -3.25 -7.27 -2.18
C ALA A 106 -3.16 -6.19 -1.10
N ARG A 107 -2.72 -6.57 0.10
CA ARG A 107 -2.53 -5.64 1.23
C ARG A 107 -1.26 -5.96 1.99
N THR A 108 -0.53 -4.92 2.40
CA THR A 108 0.42 -4.98 3.51
C THR A 108 -0.30 -4.73 4.83
N PHE A 109 0.23 -5.21 5.93
CA PHE A 109 -0.38 -5.02 7.24
C PHE A 109 0.45 -4.05 8.08
N GLN A 110 -0.21 -3.18 8.86
CA GLN A 110 0.43 -2.28 9.80
C GLN A 110 1.37 -3.06 10.75
N ASN A 111 0.90 -4.16 11.31
CA ASN A 111 1.71 -5.11 12.04
C ASN A 111 2.24 -6.19 11.08
N LEU A 112 3.55 -6.24 10.92
CA LEU A 112 4.21 -7.19 10.02
C LEU A 112 3.78 -8.64 10.30
N ALA A 113 3.03 -9.22 9.36
CA ALA A 113 2.56 -10.60 9.45
C ALA A 113 3.57 -11.57 8.77
N LEU A 114 4.88 -11.40 9.05
CA LEU A 114 5.95 -12.20 8.49
C LEU A 114 6.25 -13.43 9.34
N PHE A 115 6.62 -14.52 8.69
CA PHE A 115 7.08 -15.75 9.34
C PHE A 115 8.55 -15.57 9.75
N LYS A 116 8.79 -15.16 11.00
CA LYS A 116 10.12 -14.75 11.50
C LYS A 116 11.22 -15.81 11.36
N GLY A 117 10.87 -17.09 11.40
CA GLY A 117 11.81 -18.22 11.24
C GLY A 117 12.10 -18.60 9.78
N MET A 118 11.34 -18.07 8.82
CA MET A 118 11.55 -18.35 7.39
C MET A 118 12.49 -17.32 6.78
N SER A 119 13.20 -17.72 5.70
CA SER A 119 14.05 -16.80 4.95
C SER A 119 13.22 -15.71 4.26
N VAL A 120 13.88 -14.63 3.82
CA VAL A 120 13.27 -13.58 2.98
C VAL A 120 12.60 -14.20 1.75
N LEU A 121 13.35 -15.03 1.01
CA LEU A 121 12.83 -15.70 -0.19
C LEU A 121 11.55 -16.51 0.12
N ASP A 122 11.58 -17.33 1.17
CA ASP A 122 10.44 -18.19 1.50
C ASP A 122 9.22 -17.37 1.96
N ASN A 123 9.45 -16.28 2.72
CA ASN A 123 8.37 -15.35 3.08
C ASN A 123 7.68 -14.76 1.85
N ILE A 124 8.47 -14.28 0.88
CA ILE A 124 7.93 -13.69 -0.35
C ILE A 124 7.23 -14.76 -1.19
N MET A 125 7.80 -15.97 -1.28
CA MET A 125 7.18 -17.11 -1.96
C MET A 125 5.77 -17.44 -1.42
N THR A 126 5.47 -17.18 -0.13
CA THR A 126 4.10 -17.37 0.38
C THR A 126 3.06 -16.52 -0.35
N GLY A 127 3.45 -15.34 -0.87
CA GLY A 127 2.58 -14.50 -1.70
C GLY A 127 2.17 -15.18 -3.01
N ARG A 128 2.94 -16.15 -3.52
CA ARG A 128 2.63 -16.91 -4.74
C ARG A 128 1.53 -17.95 -4.56
N ASN A 129 1.17 -18.32 -3.31
CA ASN A 129 0.23 -19.41 -3.02
C ASN A 129 -1.12 -19.30 -3.74
N LEU A 130 -1.61 -18.07 -3.99
CA LEU A 130 -2.86 -17.85 -4.75
C LEU A 130 -2.68 -18.01 -6.28
N ARG A 131 -1.44 -18.00 -6.76
CA ARG A 131 -1.10 -18.13 -8.19
C ARG A 131 -0.73 -19.56 -8.60
N ILE A 132 -0.42 -20.42 -7.64
CA ILE A 132 -0.08 -21.81 -7.86
C ILE A 132 -1.33 -22.58 -8.32
N ARG A 133 -1.25 -23.21 -9.48
CA ARG A 133 -2.35 -23.99 -10.10
C ARG A 133 -2.13 -25.48 -10.04
N SER A 134 -0.88 -25.92 -9.88
CA SER A 134 -0.54 -27.35 -9.85
C SER A 134 -1.08 -28.03 -8.59
N ASN A 135 -1.49 -29.30 -8.75
CA ASN A 135 -1.99 -30.11 -7.64
C ASN A 135 -0.88 -30.35 -6.60
N ILE A 136 -1.23 -30.29 -5.32
CA ILE A 136 -0.31 -30.47 -4.19
C ILE A 136 0.49 -31.80 -4.27
N PHE A 137 -0.08 -32.86 -4.87
CA PHE A 137 0.61 -34.13 -5.09
C PHE A 137 1.71 -34.04 -6.14
N LEU A 138 1.49 -33.28 -7.23
CA LEU A 138 2.50 -33.05 -8.27
C LEU A 138 3.63 -32.15 -7.77
N GLN A 139 3.31 -31.18 -6.89
CA GLN A 139 4.29 -30.33 -6.22
C GLN A 139 5.18 -31.15 -5.26
N ALA A 140 4.58 -32.05 -4.46
CA ALA A 140 5.32 -32.89 -3.54
C ALA A 140 6.31 -33.84 -4.25
N LEU A 141 5.97 -34.30 -5.46
CA LEU A 141 6.81 -35.17 -6.27
C LEU A 141 7.80 -34.40 -7.17
N ARG A 142 7.69 -33.05 -7.30
CA ARG A 142 8.52 -32.21 -8.18
C ARG A 142 8.64 -32.77 -9.62
N ILE A 143 7.53 -33.22 -10.21
CA ILE A 143 7.52 -33.85 -11.50
C ILE A 143 6.84 -32.95 -12.55
N GLY A 144 7.53 -32.71 -13.68
CA GLY A 144 6.98 -32.16 -14.91
C GLY A 144 6.43 -30.71 -14.80
N PRO A 145 5.13 -30.48 -14.98
CA PRO A 145 4.57 -29.12 -15.00
C PRO A 145 4.74 -28.36 -13.69
N ALA A 146 4.72 -29.04 -12.54
CA ALA A 146 4.86 -28.42 -11.21
C ALA A 146 6.26 -27.87 -10.98
N GLU A 147 7.30 -28.53 -11.48
CA GLU A 147 8.69 -28.04 -11.38
C GLU A 147 8.87 -26.75 -12.20
N LYS A 148 8.34 -26.72 -13.43
CA LYS A 148 8.38 -25.50 -14.28
C LYS A 148 7.63 -24.35 -13.65
N GLU A 149 6.49 -24.61 -13.06
CA GLU A 149 5.69 -23.60 -12.35
C GLU A 149 6.45 -23.06 -11.13
N GLU A 150 7.10 -23.93 -10.33
CA GLU A 150 7.94 -23.53 -9.19
C GLU A 150 9.10 -22.63 -9.64
N ILE A 151 9.79 -22.99 -10.73
CA ILE A 151 10.88 -22.19 -11.28
C ILE A 151 10.39 -20.81 -11.70
N GLN A 152 9.27 -20.71 -12.43
CA GLN A 152 8.69 -19.44 -12.86
C GLN A 152 8.30 -18.55 -11.67
N HIS A 153 7.68 -19.12 -10.63
CA HIS A 153 7.34 -18.39 -9.43
C HIS A 153 8.59 -17.90 -8.70
N ARG A 154 9.64 -18.70 -8.64
CA ARG A 154 10.90 -18.33 -8.02
C ARG A 154 11.60 -17.22 -8.79
N GLU A 155 11.67 -17.30 -10.12
CA GLU A 155 12.24 -16.25 -10.97
C GLU A 155 11.48 -14.91 -10.80
N TYR A 156 10.17 -14.96 -10.67
CA TYR A 156 9.36 -13.78 -10.41
C TYR A 156 9.68 -13.17 -9.05
N VAL A 157 9.80 -13.99 -8.01
CA VAL A 157 10.16 -13.53 -6.65
C VAL A 157 11.59 -12.98 -6.60
N GLU A 158 12.55 -13.59 -7.30
CA GLU A 158 13.92 -13.06 -7.37
C GLU A 158 13.94 -11.66 -8.02
N ARG A 159 13.13 -11.41 -9.07
CA ARG A 159 12.98 -10.06 -9.63
C ARG A 159 12.44 -9.04 -8.63
N ILE A 160 11.49 -9.43 -7.79
CA ILE A 160 10.98 -8.55 -6.72
C ILE A 160 12.06 -8.29 -5.65
N ILE A 161 12.86 -9.31 -5.30
CA ILE A 161 13.98 -9.19 -4.37
C ILE A 161 15.01 -8.19 -4.91
N ASP A 162 15.33 -8.27 -6.20
CA ASP A 162 16.24 -7.35 -6.88
C ASP A 162 15.66 -5.94 -6.92
N PHE A 163 14.41 -5.80 -7.30
CA PHE A 163 13.70 -4.52 -7.36
C PHE A 163 13.69 -3.78 -6.00
N LEU A 164 13.48 -4.49 -4.89
CA LEU A 164 13.44 -3.91 -3.54
C LEU A 164 14.81 -3.84 -2.86
N GLU A 165 15.89 -4.17 -3.58
CA GLU A 165 17.28 -4.08 -3.11
C GLU A 165 17.55 -4.91 -1.83
N ILE A 166 16.98 -6.11 -1.75
CA ILE A 166 17.13 -7.02 -0.60
C ILE A 166 17.86 -8.34 -0.92
N GLN A 167 18.59 -8.38 -2.04
CA GLN A 167 19.30 -9.57 -2.54
C GLN A 167 20.29 -10.15 -1.52
N ALA A 168 21.01 -9.25 -0.82
CA ALA A 168 22.00 -9.64 0.18
C ALA A 168 21.38 -10.46 1.33
N TYR A 169 20.09 -10.29 1.59
CA TYR A 169 19.37 -10.87 2.70
C TYR A 169 18.46 -12.05 2.32
N ARG A 170 18.41 -12.44 1.04
CA ARG A 170 17.42 -13.39 0.52
C ARG A 170 17.34 -14.73 1.28
N LYS A 171 18.46 -15.19 1.88
CA LYS A 171 18.54 -16.43 2.69
C LYS A 171 18.47 -16.19 4.18
N THR A 172 18.45 -14.94 4.63
CA THR A 172 18.42 -14.56 6.03
C THR A 172 17.03 -14.77 6.61
N PRO A 173 16.88 -15.35 7.80
CA PRO A 173 15.61 -15.40 8.50
C PRO A 173 15.09 -13.98 8.76
N VAL A 174 13.82 -13.72 8.39
CA VAL A 174 13.25 -12.36 8.45
C VAL A 174 13.27 -11.77 9.84
N GLY A 175 13.15 -12.59 10.88
CA GLY A 175 13.23 -12.12 12.27
C GLY A 175 14.58 -11.54 12.71
N GLN A 176 15.64 -11.72 11.90
CA GLN A 176 16.98 -11.16 12.15
C GLN A 176 17.22 -9.82 11.43
N LEU A 177 16.30 -9.42 10.56
CA LEU A 177 16.45 -8.19 9.79
C LEU A 177 16.07 -6.94 10.60
N PRO A 178 16.72 -5.80 10.35
CA PRO A 178 16.23 -4.49 10.78
C PRO A 178 14.79 -4.25 10.32
N TYR A 179 14.07 -3.42 11.07
CA TYR A 179 12.64 -3.20 10.85
C TYR A 179 12.31 -2.68 9.43
N GLY A 180 13.08 -1.73 8.92
CA GLY A 180 12.91 -1.20 7.55
C GLY A 180 13.02 -2.29 6.49
N LEU A 181 13.98 -3.22 6.63
CA LEU A 181 14.11 -4.37 5.72
C LEU A 181 12.92 -5.35 5.85
N GLN A 182 12.40 -5.56 7.07
CA GLN A 182 11.19 -6.37 7.25
C GLN A 182 9.98 -5.75 6.52
N LYS A 183 9.84 -4.41 6.54
CA LYS A 183 8.81 -3.69 5.78
C LYS A 183 8.97 -3.88 4.27
N ARG A 184 10.22 -3.86 3.74
CA ARG A 184 10.49 -4.19 2.32
C ARG A 184 10.09 -5.64 1.99
N VAL A 185 10.32 -6.59 2.88
CA VAL A 185 9.89 -7.99 2.69
C VAL A 185 8.36 -8.11 2.70
N ASP A 186 7.65 -7.35 3.52
CA ASP A 186 6.18 -7.35 3.54
C ASP A 186 5.60 -6.78 2.24
N LEU A 187 6.18 -5.68 1.73
CA LEU A 187 5.87 -5.13 0.41
C LEU A 187 6.16 -6.16 -0.70
N ALA A 188 7.33 -6.79 -0.67
CA ALA A 188 7.72 -7.84 -1.62
C ALA A 188 6.70 -8.99 -1.66
N ARG A 189 6.25 -9.45 -0.50
CA ARG A 189 5.26 -10.51 -0.38
C ARG A 189 3.90 -10.11 -0.99
N ALA A 190 3.47 -8.86 -0.78
CA ALA A 190 2.26 -8.34 -1.40
C ALA A 190 2.41 -8.23 -2.93
N LEU A 191 3.55 -7.75 -3.44
CA LEU A 191 3.86 -7.69 -4.86
C LEU A 191 3.94 -9.08 -5.52
N ALA A 192 4.39 -10.09 -4.77
CA ALA A 192 4.44 -11.47 -5.26
C ALA A 192 3.06 -12.03 -5.63
N MET A 193 1.97 -11.41 -5.18
CA MET A 193 0.61 -11.75 -5.59
C MET A 193 0.24 -11.20 -6.97
N GLU A 194 1.10 -10.40 -7.63
CA GLU A 194 0.81 -9.65 -8.86
C GLU A 194 -0.49 -8.84 -8.76
N PRO A 195 -0.57 -7.92 -7.80
CA PRO A 195 -1.81 -7.20 -7.55
C PRO A 195 -2.06 -6.14 -8.61
N GLN A 196 -3.35 -5.92 -8.92
CA GLN A 196 -3.80 -4.78 -9.70
C GLN A 196 -4.02 -3.56 -8.81
N VAL A 197 -4.45 -3.80 -7.56
CA VAL A 197 -4.55 -2.79 -6.50
C VAL A 197 -3.78 -3.26 -5.28
N LEU A 198 -2.87 -2.43 -4.81
CA LEU A 198 -2.06 -2.65 -3.62
C LEU A 198 -2.52 -1.70 -2.52
N LEU A 199 -2.99 -2.26 -1.40
CA LEU A 199 -3.38 -1.52 -0.21
C LEU A 199 -2.20 -1.44 0.75
N LEU A 200 -1.70 -0.25 1.02
CA LEU A 200 -0.59 0.02 1.94
C LEU A 200 -1.10 0.69 3.21
N ASP A 201 -0.94 0.04 4.36
CA ASP A 201 -1.40 0.53 5.65
C ASP A 201 -0.20 1.00 6.48
N GLU A 202 0.06 2.30 6.49
CA GLU A 202 1.19 2.96 7.15
C GLU A 202 2.55 2.29 6.84
N PRO A 203 2.93 2.15 5.55
CA PRO A 203 4.14 1.41 5.18
C PRO A 203 5.41 2.04 5.73
N MET A 204 5.42 3.33 6.02
CA MET A 204 6.59 4.10 6.47
C MET A 204 6.64 4.32 8.00
N ALA A 205 5.62 3.83 8.73
CA ALA A 205 5.60 3.95 10.19
C ALA A 205 6.80 3.27 10.84
N GLY A 206 7.46 3.96 11.77
CA GLY A 206 8.63 3.44 12.51
C GLY A 206 9.95 3.45 11.74
N MET A 207 9.99 4.00 10.52
CA MET A 207 11.19 4.16 9.71
C MET A 207 11.91 5.47 10.01
N ASN A 208 13.24 5.48 9.86
CA ASN A 208 14.03 6.70 9.83
C ASN A 208 13.84 7.44 8.48
N LEU A 209 14.42 8.64 8.34
CA LEU A 209 14.23 9.49 7.17
C LEU A 209 14.69 8.82 5.86
N GLU A 210 15.86 8.18 5.86
CA GLU A 210 16.42 7.50 4.70
C GLU A 210 15.55 6.31 4.27
N GLU A 211 15.16 5.48 5.23
CA GLU A 211 14.25 4.34 4.99
C GLU A 211 12.89 4.78 4.44
N LYS A 212 12.35 5.93 4.92
CA LYS A 212 11.12 6.51 4.38
C LYS A 212 11.28 6.96 2.94
N GLN A 213 12.37 7.65 2.61
CA GLN A 213 12.67 8.08 1.24
C GLN A 213 12.79 6.89 0.28
N ASP A 214 13.47 5.83 0.70
CA ASP A 214 13.55 4.59 -0.07
C ASP A 214 12.16 3.96 -0.27
N MET A 215 11.35 3.89 0.78
CA MET A 215 10.00 3.33 0.67
C MET A 215 9.10 4.17 -0.24
N CYS A 216 9.19 5.51 -0.19
CA CYS A 216 8.51 6.40 -1.13
C CYS A 216 8.90 6.08 -2.57
N ARG A 217 10.21 5.96 -2.85
CA ARG A 217 10.72 5.59 -4.17
C ARG A 217 10.13 4.23 -4.61
N PHE A 218 10.20 3.20 -3.77
CA PHE A 218 9.63 1.89 -4.12
C PHE A 218 8.13 1.94 -4.40
N VAL A 219 7.35 2.75 -3.66
CA VAL A 219 5.91 2.91 -3.92
C VAL A 219 5.67 3.54 -5.29
N LEU A 220 6.46 4.56 -5.65
CA LEU A 220 6.40 5.20 -6.96
C LEU A 220 6.80 4.22 -8.07
N ASP A 221 7.91 3.51 -7.90
CA ASP A 221 8.43 2.55 -8.87
C ASP A 221 7.47 1.34 -9.04
N VAL A 222 6.80 0.88 -7.97
CA VAL A 222 5.74 -0.14 -8.05
C VAL A 222 4.58 0.34 -8.93
N ASN A 223 4.20 1.59 -8.81
CA ASN A 223 3.14 2.14 -9.65
C ASN A 223 3.61 2.28 -11.11
N ASP A 224 4.81 2.78 -11.34
CA ASP A 224 5.33 3.07 -12.67
C ASP A 224 5.78 1.80 -13.43
N GLU A 225 6.52 0.88 -12.79
CA GLU A 225 7.10 -0.29 -13.47
C GLU A 225 6.16 -1.50 -13.51
N PHE A 226 5.39 -1.74 -12.43
CA PHE A 226 4.44 -2.85 -12.38
C PHE A 226 3.03 -2.44 -12.82
N GLY A 227 2.78 -1.14 -13.03
CA GLY A 227 1.46 -0.62 -13.37
C GLY A 227 0.41 -0.87 -12.26
N THR A 228 0.86 -1.03 -11.03
CA THR A 228 -0.01 -1.35 -9.90
C THR A 228 -0.66 -0.09 -9.36
N THR A 229 -1.98 -0.06 -9.27
CA THR A 229 -2.72 1.00 -8.57
C THR A 229 -2.47 0.90 -7.07
N VAL A 230 -2.20 2.01 -6.40
CA VAL A 230 -1.88 2.03 -4.97
C VAL A 230 -2.94 2.78 -4.18
N VAL A 231 -3.42 2.19 -3.09
CA VAL A 231 -4.22 2.88 -2.06
C VAL A 231 -3.39 2.92 -0.79
N LEU A 232 -3.02 4.13 -0.36
CA LEU A 232 -2.07 4.36 0.71
C LEU A 232 -2.75 5.00 1.92
N ILE A 233 -2.60 4.42 3.12
CA ILE A 233 -2.85 5.13 4.37
C ILE A 233 -1.51 5.63 4.89
N GLU A 234 -1.40 6.92 5.13
CA GLU A 234 -0.26 7.56 5.80
C GLU A 234 -0.72 8.74 6.64
N HIS A 235 0.08 9.09 7.62
CA HIS A 235 -0.14 10.26 8.49
C HIS A 235 0.97 11.31 8.33
N ASP A 236 2.03 11.00 7.62
CA ASP A 236 3.07 11.95 7.24
C ASP A 236 2.59 12.75 6.02
N MET A 237 2.12 13.98 6.29
CA MET A 237 1.54 14.82 5.24
C MET A 237 2.55 15.18 4.15
N GLY A 238 3.85 15.31 4.49
CA GLY A 238 4.89 15.54 3.49
C GLY A 238 4.93 14.42 2.46
N VAL A 239 5.01 13.18 2.95
CA VAL A 239 4.99 11.99 2.09
C VAL A 239 3.73 11.93 1.22
N VAL A 240 2.55 12.12 1.83
CA VAL A 240 1.27 12.06 1.10
C VAL A 240 1.22 13.07 -0.03
N MET A 241 1.62 14.32 0.23
CA MET A 241 1.60 15.39 -0.76
C MET A 241 2.61 15.16 -1.89
N ASP A 242 3.73 14.49 -1.61
CA ASP A 242 4.80 14.26 -2.59
C ASP A 242 4.49 13.11 -3.55
N ILE A 243 3.78 12.04 -3.10
CA ILE A 243 3.63 10.83 -3.91
C ILE A 243 2.22 10.56 -4.41
N SER A 244 1.18 11.22 -3.86
CA SER A 244 -0.21 10.89 -4.18
C SER A 244 -0.76 11.74 -5.32
N ASP A 245 -1.54 11.12 -6.20
CA ASP A 245 -2.26 11.82 -7.27
C ASP A 245 -3.55 12.48 -6.73
N ARG A 246 -4.27 11.78 -5.85
CA ARG A 246 -5.48 12.25 -5.18
C ARG A 246 -5.54 11.77 -3.74
N VAL A 247 -6.22 12.53 -2.91
CA VAL A 247 -6.32 12.30 -1.46
C VAL A 247 -7.77 12.31 -1.00
N VAL A 248 -8.16 11.31 -0.22
CA VAL A 248 -9.42 11.26 0.54
C VAL A 248 -9.12 11.57 1.99
N VAL A 249 -9.86 12.49 2.58
CA VAL A 249 -9.73 12.84 4.00
C VAL A 249 -10.92 12.34 4.78
N LEU A 250 -10.63 11.57 5.81
CA LEU A 250 -11.64 11.06 6.76
C LEU A 250 -11.48 11.75 8.11
N ASP A 251 -12.61 12.08 8.74
CA ASP A 251 -12.68 12.52 10.12
C ASP A 251 -13.93 11.95 10.79
N TYR A 252 -13.77 11.38 12.00
CA TYR A 252 -14.85 10.72 12.75
C TYR A 252 -15.75 9.82 11.89
N GLY A 253 -15.14 9.03 10.98
CA GLY A 253 -15.86 8.11 10.10
C GLY A 253 -16.63 8.76 8.96
N LYS A 254 -16.37 10.02 8.63
CA LYS A 254 -16.97 10.75 7.50
C LYS A 254 -15.89 11.23 6.54
N LYS A 255 -16.26 11.37 5.27
CA LYS A 255 -15.40 12.00 4.27
C LYS A 255 -15.56 13.52 4.33
N ILE A 256 -14.49 14.25 4.63
CA ILE A 256 -14.44 15.71 4.73
C ILE A 256 -13.65 16.38 3.59
N GLY A 257 -12.96 15.60 2.78
CA GLY A 257 -12.20 16.09 1.64
C GLY A 257 -11.95 14.99 0.62
N ASP A 258 -11.87 15.38 -0.67
CA ASP A 258 -11.58 14.48 -1.80
C ASP A 258 -11.10 15.32 -2.97
N GLY A 259 -9.84 15.19 -3.38
CA GLY A 259 -9.27 15.98 -4.46
C GLY A 259 -7.76 15.79 -4.61
N SER A 260 -7.11 16.70 -5.34
CA SER A 260 -5.65 16.74 -5.43
C SER A 260 -5.02 17.10 -4.07
N PRO A 261 -3.72 16.80 -3.86
CA PRO A 261 -3.01 17.21 -2.66
C PRO A 261 -3.17 18.71 -2.35
N GLU A 262 -3.11 19.57 -3.37
CA GLU A 262 -3.24 21.02 -3.24
C GLU A 262 -4.66 21.43 -2.80
N GLU A 263 -5.71 20.84 -3.42
CA GLU A 263 -7.11 21.10 -3.06
C GLU A 263 -7.40 20.68 -1.62
N VAL A 264 -6.91 19.52 -1.20
CA VAL A 264 -7.09 19.00 0.16
C VAL A 264 -6.36 19.89 1.18
N ARG A 265 -5.14 20.33 0.86
CA ARG A 265 -4.35 21.25 1.72
C ARG A 265 -5.01 22.60 1.90
N ALA A 266 -5.75 23.08 0.91
CA ALA A 266 -6.46 24.36 0.96
C ALA A 266 -7.87 24.27 1.58
N ASN A 267 -8.38 23.06 1.85
CA ASN A 267 -9.73 22.85 2.36
C ASN A 267 -9.83 23.24 3.86
N PRO A 268 -10.70 24.22 4.23
CA PRO A 268 -10.85 24.65 5.61
C PRO A 268 -11.32 23.55 6.57
N GLU A 269 -12.18 22.62 6.14
CA GLU A 269 -12.64 21.51 6.97
C GLU A 269 -11.48 20.57 7.31
N VAL A 270 -10.62 20.28 6.33
CA VAL A 270 -9.42 19.47 6.53
C VAL A 270 -8.45 20.16 7.49
N ILE A 271 -8.18 21.44 7.28
CA ILE A 271 -7.31 22.24 8.17
C ILE A 271 -7.82 22.17 9.60
N ASN A 272 -9.11 22.40 9.81
CA ASN A 272 -9.73 22.37 11.14
C ASN A 272 -9.66 21.00 11.81
N ALA A 273 -9.84 19.89 11.06
CA ALA A 273 -9.75 18.53 11.58
C ALA A 273 -8.34 18.21 12.13
N TYR A 274 -7.29 18.74 11.48
CA TYR A 274 -5.90 18.55 11.93
C TYR A 274 -5.48 19.53 13.04
N LEU A 275 -5.96 20.77 13.03
CA LEU A 275 -5.67 21.77 14.08
C LEU A 275 -6.49 21.52 15.36
N GLY A 276 -7.72 21.03 15.24
CA GLY A 276 -8.61 20.73 16.36
C GLY A 276 -8.18 19.54 17.23
N THR A 277 -7.24 18.72 16.77
CA THR A 277 -6.71 17.55 17.49
C THR A 277 -5.48 17.85 18.37
N GLN A 278 -5.07 19.13 18.47
CA GLN A 278 -3.93 19.55 19.31
C GLN A 278 -4.34 19.95 20.75
N HIS A 279 -5.41 19.34 21.29
CA HIS A 279 -5.82 19.54 22.69
C HIS A 279 -5.65 18.28 23.51
#